data_32c6e2264a3b18a7548e84a679f43827
#
_entry.id   32c6e2264a3b18a7548e84a679f43827
#
_cell.length_a   1.000
_cell.length_b   1.000
_cell.length_c   1.000
_cell.angle_alpha   90.00
_cell.angle_beta   90.00
_cell.angle_gamma   90.00
#
_symmetry.space_group_name_H-M   'P 1'
#
loop_
_entity.id
_entity.type
_entity.pdbx_description
1 polymer ?
#
loop_
_entity_poly.entity_id
_entity_poly.type
_entity_poly.pdbx_seq_one_letter_code
_entity_poly.pdbx_strand_id
1 'polypeptide(L)'
;MSYQFVDCRWELGKPSRGEELYLAGHIPGASFLDVERDLSSPPGPGGRHPLPSEEHFADAAGRAGIGDGVFAVAYGSMGGAERLWWLLRHFGHDDCAVLELEGWLGALRAGKEDIKPAAFTPRPRKGDTIEAEALHERLDELVLLDARVPERYRGEVEPIDPVAGHIPGTQNAPWNEALPEIPPGEVVAYCGSGVTATVLVHRLALAGREAKLYPGSWSEWSGLGLPAETGAPACNPL
;
A
#
# COMPACT_ATOMS: atom_id res chain seq x y z
N MET A 1 9.00 20.60 -15.43
CA MET A 1 8.40 19.43 -14.76
C MET A 1 6.89 19.53 -14.92
N SER A 2 6.24 18.54 -15.50
CA SER A 2 4.78 18.47 -15.61
C SER A 2 4.23 17.69 -14.41
N TYR A 3 2.96 17.91 -14.08
CA TYR A 3 2.28 17.21 -12.99
C TYR A 3 1.19 16.30 -13.56
N GLN A 4 1.07 15.09 -13.01
CA GLN A 4 -0.04 14.18 -13.29
C GLN A 4 -0.71 13.80 -11.99
N PHE A 5 -1.98 14.19 -11.83
CA PHE A 5 -2.81 13.71 -10.74
C PHE A 5 -3.35 12.31 -11.06
N VAL A 6 -3.39 11.45 -10.07
CA VAL A 6 -3.87 10.06 -10.22
C VAL A 6 -4.83 9.73 -9.09
N ASP A 7 -6.05 9.40 -9.46
CA ASP A 7 -7.08 8.93 -8.55
C ASP A 7 -6.89 7.42 -8.29
N CYS A 8 -6.67 7.06 -7.03
CA CYS A 8 -6.52 5.69 -6.58
C CYS A 8 -7.57 5.34 -5.52
N ARG A 9 -8.74 5.99 -5.56
CA ARG A 9 -9.85 5.64 -4.68
C ARG A 9 -10.37 4.24 -5.00
N TRP A 10 -10.64 3.49 -3.96
CA TRP A 10 -11.14 2.13 -4.06
C TRP A 10 -11.89 1.74 -2.80
N GLU A 11 -12.56 0.60 -2.82
CA GLU A 11 -13.21 0.02 -1.65
C GLU A 11 -13.11 -1.50 -1.73
N LEU A 12 -12.54 -2.13 -0.70
CA LEU A 12 -12.34 -3.58 -0.64
C LEU A 12 -13.68 -4.33 -0.81
N GLY A 13 -13.71 -5.29 -1.74
CA GLY A 13 -14.90 -6.07 -2.06
C GLY A 13 -15.92 -5.35 -2.96
N LYS A 14 -15.59 -4.16 -3.47
CA LYS A 14 -16.42 -3.40 -4.42
C LYS A 14 -15.59 -2.96 -5.63
N PRO A 15 -15.31 -3.84 -6.58
CA PRO A 15 -14.34 -3.62 -7.65
C PRO A 15 -14.64 -2.43 -8.57
N SER A 16 -15.91 -2.03 -8.73
CA SER A 16 -16.29 -0.87 -9.56
C SER A 16 -16.26 0.46 -8.82
N ARG A 17 -16.14 0.43 -7.48
CA ARG A 17 -16.38 1.62 -6.65
C ARG A 17 -15.39 2.76 -6.90
N GLY A 18 -14.13 2.42 -7.13
CA GLY A 18 -13.10 3.42 -7.45
C GLY A 18 -13.41 4.18 -8.74
N GLU A 19 -13.73 3.46 -9.82
CA GLU A 19 -14.06 4.07 -11.10
C GLU A 19 -15.36 4.87 -11.03
N GLU A 20 -16.38 4.41 -10.31
CA GLU A 20 -17.61 5.18 -10.05
C GLU A 20 -17.32 6.51 -9.36
N LEU A 21 -16.47 6.52 -8.33
CA LEU A 21 -16.07 7.73 -7.62
C LEU A 21 -15.30 8.68 -8.53
N TYR A 22 -14.37 8.16 -9.33
CA TYR A 22 -13.62 8.93 -10.32
C TYR A 22 -14.57 9.59 -11.33
N LEU A 23 -15.49 8.83 -11.91
CA LEU A 23 -16.44 9.34 -12.90
C LEU A 23 -17.42 10.35 -12.32
N ALA A 24 -17.79 10.21 -11.04
CA ALA A 24 -18.66 11.17 -10.34
C ALA A 24 -17.96 12.50 -10.04
N GLY A 25 -16.63 12.47 -9.79
CA GLY A 25 -15.87 13.69 -9.53
C GLY A 25 -14.42 13.41 -9.17
N HIS A 26 -13.50 13.99 -9.92
CA HIS A 26 -12.04 13.86 -9.75
C HIS A 26 -11.36 15.23 -9.92
N ILE A 27 -10.09 15.33 -9.54
CA ILE A 27 -9.25 16.51 -9.80
C ILE A 27 -9.12 16.68 -11.32
N PRO A 28 -9.42 17.87 -11.91
CA PRO A 28 -9.33 18.07 -13.37
C PRO A 28 -7.97 17.64 -13.94
N GLY A 29 -8.01 16.82 -14.99
CA GLY A 29 -6.81 16.24 -15.62
C GLY A 29 -6.26 15.01 -14.91
N ALA A 30 -6.90 14.50 -13.85
CA ALA A 30 -6.46 13.28 -13.19
C ALA A 30 -6.75 12.03 -14.03
N SER A 31 -5.81 11.10 -14.07
CA SER A 31 -6.06 9.72 -14.50
C SER A 31 -6.63 8.87 -13.35
N PHE A 32 -7.10 7.67 -13.66
CA PHE A 32 -7.55 6.69 -12.67
C PHE A 32 -6.72 5.42 -12.77
N LEU A 33 -6.26 4.92 -11.61
CA LEU A 33 -5.64 3.61 -11.47
C LEU A 33 -6.37 2.82 -10.38
N ASP A 34 -6.83 1.64 -10.76
CA ASP A 34 -7.51 0.71 -9.86
C ASP A 34 -6.50 -0.10 -9.05
N VAL A 35 -6.73 -0.23 -7.74
CA VAL A 35 -5.80 -0.92 -6.82
C VAL A 35 -5.70 -2.41 -7.15
N GLU A 36 -6.82 -3.06 -7.47
CA GLU A 36 -6.85 -4.50 -7.74
C GLU A 36 -6.35 -4.83 -9.15
N ARG A 37 -6.73 -4.03 -10.14
CA ARG A 37 -6.41 -4.28 -11.55
C ARG A 37 -5.06 -3.73 -11.98
N ASP A 38 -4.73 -2.49 -11.59
CA ASP A 38 -3.57 -1.76 -12.11
C ASP A 38 -2.38 -1.75 -11.15
N LEU A 39 -2.63 -1.79 -9.83
CA LEU A 39 -1.60 -1.70 -8.78
C LEU A 39 -1.33 -3.03 -8.06
N SER A 40 -1.89 -4.12 -8.57
CA SER A 40 -1.69 -5.46 -8.01
C SER A 40 -1.66 -6.50 -9.13
N SER A 41 -1.00 -7.62 -8.87
CA SER A 41 -1.20 -8.86 -9.63
C SER A 41 -2.47 -9.57 -9.15
N PRO A 42 -3.02 -10.50 -9.96
CA PRO A 42 -4.15 -11.32 -9.54
C PRO A 42 -3.88 -12.04 -8.21
N PRO A 43 -4.91 -12.24 -7.36
CA PRO A 43 -4.77 -12.99 -6.13
C PRO A 43 -4.17 -14.39 -6.36
N GLY A 44 -3.31 -14.84 -5.45
CA GLY A 44 -2.62 -16.11 -5.58
C GLY A 44 -1.82 -16.48 -4.32
N PRO A 45 -0.83 -17.36 -4.44
CA PRO A 45 0.01 -17.77 -3.31
C PRO A 45 0.68 -16.61 -2.57
N GLY A 46 1.02 -15.53 -3.27
CA GLY A 46 1.59 -14.31 -2.70
C GLY A 46 0.55 -13.35 -2.07
N GLY A 47 -0.64 -13.84 -1.73
CA GLY A 47 -1.68 -13.07 -1.05
C GLY A 47 -2.75 -12.51 -1.99
N ARG A 48 -3.60 -11.59 -1.45
CA ARG A 48 -4.73 -11.01 -2.20
C ARG A 48 -4.33 -9.90 -3.17
N HIS A 49 -3.32 -9.11 -2.84
CA HIS A 49 -2.84 -8.01 -3.69
C HIS A 49 -1.31 -8.09 -3.87
N PRO A 50 -0.80 -9.16 -4.53
CA PRO A 50 0.63 -9.28 -4.80
C PRO A 50 1.15 -8.07 -5.58
N LEU A 51 2.45 -7.82 -5.53
CA LEU A 51 3.02 -6.74 -6.35
C LEU A 51 2.78 -7.01 -7.84
N PRO A 52 2.48 -5.98 -8.64
CA PRO A 52 2.41 -6.13 -10.09
C PRO A 52 3.79 -6.44 -10.66
N SER A 53 3.83 -7.14 -11.80
CA SER A 53 5.08 -7.28 -12.55
C SER A 53 5.56 -5.92 -13.07
N GLU A 54 6.87 -5.82 -13.38
CA GLU A 54 7.46 -4.61 -13.97
C GLU A 54 6.72 -4.17 -15.23
N GLU A 55 6.40 -5.11 -16.12
CA GLU A 55 5.69 -4.85 -17.37
C GLU A 55 4.27 -4.35 -17.11
N HIS A 56 3.53 -5.01 -16.22
CA HIS A 56 2.17 -4.62 -15.86
C HIS A 56 2.12 -3.22 -15.27
N PHE A 57 3.02 -2.92 -14.31
CA PHE A 57 3.07 -1.60 -13.70
C PHE A 57 3.53 -0.52 -14.68
N ALA A 58 4.52 -0.82 -15.55
CA ALA A 58 4.98 0.12 -16.57
C ALA A 58 3.85 0.53 -17.53
N ASP A 59 3.04 -0.45 -17.95
CA ASP A 59 1.88 -0.21 -18.80
C ASP A 59 0.81 0.63 -18.06
N ALA A 60 0.48 0.29 -16.82
CA ALA A 60 -0.49 1.04 -16.02
C ALA A 60 -0.04 2.49 -15.78
N ALA A 61 1.20 2.70 -15.33
CA ALA A 61 1.78 4.02 -15.11
C ALA A 61 1.84 4.84 -16.42
N GLY A 62 2.26 4.20 -17.51
CA GLY A 62 2.31 4.84 -18.84
C GLY A 62 0.93 5.28 -19.33
N ARG A 63 -0.10 4.44 -19.22
CA ARG A 63 -1.50 4.81 -19.54
C ARG A 63 -2.00 5.95 -18.67
N ALA A 64 -1.58 6.00 -17.41
CA ALA A 64 -1.92 7.08 -16.49
C ALA A 64 -1.18 8.40 -16.78
N GLY A 65 -0.29 8.45 -17.77
CA GLY A 65 0.48 9.64 -18.14
C GLY A 65 1.72 9.86 -17.28
N ILE A 66 2.17 8.84 -16.53
CA ILE A 66 3.38 8.90 -15.70
C ILE A 66 4.57 8.40 -16.52
N GLY A 67 5.64 9.19 -16.57
CA GLY A 67 6.88 8.89 -17.26
C GLY A 67 8.00 9.82 -16.84
N ASP A 68 9.13 9.79 -17.54
CA ASP A 68 10.29 10.63 -17.22
C ASP A 68 9.93 12.12 -17.23
N GLY A 69 10.31 12.84 -16.15
CA GLY A 69 10.07 14.27 -15.98
C GLY A 69 8.64 14.66 -15.62
N VAL A 70 7.77 13.69 -15.31
CA VAL A 70 6.42 13.90 -14.78
C VAL A 70 6.44 13.72 -13.27
N PHE A 71 5.93 14.69 -12.52
CA PHE A 71 5.70 14.54 -11.08
C PHE A 71 4.32 13.95 -10.84
N ALA A 72 4.24 12.74 -10.29
CA ALA A 72 2.98 12.06 -10.02
C ALA A 72 2.41 12.47 -8.65
N VAL A 73 1.14 12.87 -8.61
CA VAL A 73 0.43 13.21 -7.37
C VAL A 73 -0.72 12.23 -7.20
N ALA A 74 -0.53 11.23 -6.35
CA ALA A 74 -1.55 10.24 -6.04
C ALA A 74 -2.53 10.78 -4.99
N TYR A 75 -3.82 10.51 -5.16
CA TYR A 75 -4.81 10.69 -4.11
C TYR A 75 -5.77 9.49 -4.10
N GLY A 76 -6.33 9.19 -2.93
CA GLY A 76 -7.13 7.98 -2.84
C GLY A 76 -7.74 7.74 -1.47
N SER A 77 -8.14 6.51 -1.25
CA SER A 77 -8.69 6.04 0.02
C SER A 77 -8.08 4.69 0.40
N MET A 78 -8.15 4.33 1.67
CA MET A 78 -7.74 3.01 2.17
C MET A 78 -6.34 2.56 1.70
N GLY A 79 -5.38 3.50 1.60
CA GLY A 79 -4.01 3.22 1.19
C GLY A 79 -3.78 3.10 -0.32
N GLY A 80 -4.77 3.37 -1.17
CA GLY A 80 -4.61 3.31 -2.62
C GLY A 80 -3.61 4.33 -3.17
N ALA A 81 -3.64 5.56 -2.65
CA ALA A 81 -2.67 6.59 -3.02
C ALA A 81 -1.24 6.24 -2.58
N GLU A 82 -1.09 5.76 -1.34
CA GLU A 82 0.20 5.34 -0.80
C GLU A 82 0.72 4.07 -1.47
N ARG A 83 -0.18 3.17 -1.94
CA ARG A 83 0.20 2.02 -2.75
C ARG A 83 0.81 2.46 -4.08
N LEU A 84 0.21 3.44 -4.78
CA LEU A 84 0.78 4.00 -6.00
C LEU A 84 2.11 4.71 -5.71
N TRP A 85 2.16 5.56 -4.68
CA TRP A 85 3.39 6.24 -4.27
C TRP A 85 4.53 5.24 -3.99
N TRP A 86 4.23 4.16 -3.26
CA TRP A 86 5.22 3.13 -2.94
C TRP A 86 5.69 2.38 -4.19
N LEU A 87 4.76 1.98 -5.07
CA LEU A 87 5.09 1.30 -6.34
C LEU A 87 5.93 2.17 -7.26
N LEU A 88 5.62 3.46 -7.38
CA LEU A 88 6.44 4.38 -8.17
C LEU A 88 7.88 4.40 -7.68
N ARG A 89 8.09 4.54 -6.37
CA ARG A 89 9.44 4.54 -5.77
C ARG A 89 10.11 3.18 -5.90
N HIS A 90 9.38 2.09 -5.69
CA HIS A 90 9.88 0.73 -5.89
C HIS A 90 10.38 0.53 -7.31
N PHE A 91 9.67 1.02 -8.30
CA PHE A 91 10.08 0.95 -9.71
C PHE A 91 10.94 2.14 -10.16
N GLY A 92 11.54 2.88 -9.23
CA GLY A 92 12.60 3.86 -9.50
C GLY A 92 12.11 5.24 -9.95
N HIS A 93 10.86 5.61 -9.68
CA HIS A 93 10.30 6.93 -9.95
C HIS A 93 10.06 7.69 -8.64
N ASP A 94 10.99 8.56 -8.25
CA ASP A 94 10.95 9.29 -6.99
C ASP A 94 10.17 10.60 -7.04
N ASP A 95 9.89 11.10 -8.23
CA ASP A 95 9.11 12.32 -8.45
C ASP A 95 7.61 12.05 -8.21
N CYS A 96 7.25 11.78 -6.95
CA CYS A 96 5.88 11.46 -6.57
C CYS A 96 5.53 11.93 -5.15
N ALA A 97 4.24 12.20 -4.94
CA ALA A 97 3.67 12.57 -3.64
C ALA A 97 2.27 12.01 -3.47
N VAL A 98 1.80 11.99 -2.22
CA VAL A 98 0.40 11.71 -1.84
C VAL A 98 -0.27 13.02 -1.49
N LEU A 99 -1.50 13.20 -1.97
CA LEU A 99 -2.38 14.32 -1.66
C LEU A 99 -3.62 13.80 -0.93
N GLU A 100 -3.95 14.37 0.21
CA GLU A 100 -5.26 14.19 0.84
C GLU A 100 -6.29 14.96 0.00
N LEU A 101 -7.31 14.25 -0.53
CA LEU A 101 -8.31 14.86 -1.42
C LEU A 101 -9.06 16.02 -0.77
N GLU A 102 -9.28 15.97 0.55
CA GLU A 102 -9.87 17.03 1.36
C GLU A 102 -9.05 18.34 1.33
N GLY A 103 -7.76 18.23 1.05
CA GLY A 103 -6.86 19.38 0.82
C GLY A 103 -7.03 20.05 -0.55
N TRP A 104 -7.78 19.46 -1.47
CA TRP A 104 -8.04 20.05 -2.78
C TRP A 104 -9.12 21.13 -2.70
N LEU A 105 -8.74 22.38 -2.98
CA LEU A 105 -9.65 23.53 -2.90
C LEU A 105 -10.33 23.87 -4.23
N GLY A 106 -9.97 23.21 -5.32
CA GLY A 106 -10.54 23.42 -6.65
C GLY A 106 -11.85 22.65 -6.86
N ALA A 107 -12.56 23.01 -7.92
CA ALA A 107 -13.73 22.24 -8.35
C ALA A 107 -13.29 20.85 -8.84
N LEU A 108 -14.13 19.85 -8.64
CA LEU A 108 -13.99 18.53 -9.23
C LEU A 108 -14.66 18.50 -10.61
N ARG A 109 -14.17 17.63 -11.47
CA ARG A 109 -14.72 17.37 -12.81
C ARG A 109 -15.30 15.95 -12.86
N ALA A 110 -16.46 15.80 -13.49
CA ALA A 110 -17.09 14.51 -13.73
C ALA A 110 -16.76 14.00 -15.15
N GLY A 111 -16.87 12.69 -15.35
CA GLY A 111 -16.63 12.01 -16.62
C GLY A 111 -15.21 11.46 -16.75
N LYS A 112 -14.79 11.14 -17.98
CA LYS A 112 -13.42 10.65 -18.26
C LYS A 112 -12.54 11.79 -18.75
N GLU A 113 -11.26 11.75 -18.38
CA GLU A 113 -10.24 12.63 -18.94
C GLU A 113 -9.53 11.95 -20.12
N ASP A 114 -9.08 12.76 -21.08
CA ASP A 114 -8.23 12.30 -22.18
C ASP A 114 -6.76 12.45 -21.75
N ILE A 115 -6.22 11.36 -21.25
CA ILE A 115 -4.85 11.31 -20.72
C ILE A 115 -3.87 10.94 -21.84
N LYS A 116 -2.90 11.80 -22.09
CA LYS A 116 -1.82 11.50 -23.02
C LYS A 116 -0.88 10.45 -22.40
N PRO A 117 -0.76 9.25 -22.97
CA PRO A 117 0.15 8.24 -22.46
C PRO A 117 1.60 8.71 -22.47
N ALA A 118 2.38 8.23 -21.49
CA ALA A 118 3.83 8.43 -21.37
C ALA A 118 4.56 7.09 -21.40
N ALA A 119 5.86 7.11 -21.64
CA ALA A 119 6.70 5.93 -21.47
C ALA A 119 7.19 5.87 -20.03
N PHE A 120 6.90 4.78 -19.33
CA PHE A 120 7.44 4.49 -18.00
C PHE A 120 8.49 3.38 -18.11
N THR A 121 9.69 3.63 -17.62
CA THR A 121 10.78 2.63 -17.62
C THR A 121 11.03 2.17 -16.19
N PRO A 122 10.60 0.96 -15.79
CA PRO A 122 10.79 0.47 -14.43
C PRO A 122 12.27 0.20 -14.15
N ARG A 123 12.69 0.57 -12.93
CA ARG A 123 14.03 0.32 -12.37
C ARG A 123 13.86 -0.17 -10.93
N PRO A 124 13.50 -1.45 -10.73
CA PRO A 124 13.13 -1.96 -9.41
C PRO A 124 14.23 -1.74 -8.37
N ARG A 125 13.84 -1.22 -7.22
CA ARG A 125 14.69 -1.15 -6.04
C ARG A 125 14.86 -2.52 -5.43
N LYS A 126 15.97 -2.71 -4.73
CA LYS A 126 16.25 -3.92 -3.96
C LYS A 126 16.26 -3.56 -2.48
N GLY A 127 15.71 -4.47 -1.67
CA GLY A 127 15.79 -4.38 -0.23
C GLY A 127 14.72 -3.51 0.43
N ASP A 128 13.73 -3.03 -0.31
CA ASP A 128 12.54 -2.32 0.19
C ASP A 128 11.34 -3.26 0.44
N THR A 129 11.52 -4.55 0.16
CA THR A 129 10.58 -5.64 0.48
C THR A 129 11.25 -6.72 1.31
N ILE A 130 10.43 -7.59 1.89
CA ILE A 130 10.85 -8.84 2.53
C ILE A 130 9.85 -9.94 2.16
N GLU A 131 10.36 -11.15 1.89
CA GLU A 131 9.56 -12.34 1.60
C GLU A 131 9.18 -13.07 2.90
N ALA A 132 8.11 -13.89 2.85
CA ALA A 132 7.56 -14.57 4.01
C ALA A 132 8.58 -15.44 4.75
N GLU A 133 9.42 -16.20 4.03
CA GLU A 133 10.44 -17.07 4.61
C GLU A 133 11.50 -16.26 5.36
N ALA A 134 12.06 -15.22 4.74
CA ALA A 134 13.05 -14.35 5.36
C ALA A 134 12.48 -13.56 6.55
N LEU A 135 11.21 -13.18 6.46
CA LEU A 135 10.50 -12.55 7.58
C LEU A 135 10.36 -13.52 8.75
N HIS A 136 9.93 -14.76 8.48
CA HIS A 136 9.74 -15.79 9.51
C HIS A 136 11.06 -16.15 10.23
N GLU A 137 12.17 -16.23 9.50
CA GLU A 137 13.49 -16.52 10.07
C GLU A 137 14.03 -15.39 10.96
N ARG A 138 13.54 -14.16 10.79
CA ARG A 138 14.08 -12.95 11.43
C ARG A 138 13.11 -12.22 12.36
N LEU A 139 12.05 -12.89 12.82
CA LEU A 139 11.02 -12.26 13.67
C LEU A 139 11.60 -11.53 14.87
N ASP A 140 12.59 -12.11 15.56
CA ASP A 140 13.22 -11.56 16.75
C ASP A 140 14.19 -10.38 16.48
N GLU A 141 14.53 -10.14 15.20
CA GLU A 141 15.48 -9.11 14.78
C GLU A 141 14.78 -7.84 14.27
N LEU A 142 13.51 -7.96 13.90
CA LEU A 142 12.77 -6.96 13.16
C LEU A 142 11.75 -6.23 14.04
N VAL A 143 11.51 -4.97 13.72
CA VAL A 143 10.38 -4.21 14.27
C VAL A 143 9.21 -4.37 13.30
N LEU A 144 8.26 -5.23 13.66
CA LEU A 144 7.10 -5.53 12.82
C LEU A 144 5.93 -4.63 13.17
N LEU A 145 5.29 -4.05 12.16
CA LEU A 145 4.12 -3.18 12.28
C LEU A 145 2.94 -3.76 11.49
N ASP A 146 1.84 -4.05 12.19
CA ASP A 146 0.57 -4.44 11.58
C ASP A 146 -0.35 -3.24 11.40
N ALA A 147 -0.64 -2.88 10.15
CA ALA A 147 -1.49 -1.76 9.79
C ALA A 147 -3.00 -2.06 9.91
N ARG A 148 -3.41 -3.27 10.25
CA ARG A 148 -4.84 -3.62 10.38
C ARG A 148 -5.46 -2.96 11.61
N VAL A 149 -6.79 -2.85 11.59
CA VAL A 149 -7.56 -2.38 12.74
C VAL A 149 -7.37 -3.31 13.95
N PRO A 150 -7.45 -2.78 15.19
CA PRO A 150 -7.09 -3.51 16.40
C PRO A 150 -7.84 -4.83 16.59
N GLU A 151 -9.11 -4.89 16.20
CA GLU A 151 -9.94 -6.10 16.37
C GLU A 151 -9.43 -7.25 15.48
N ARG A 152 -8.95 -6.94 14.27
CA ARG A 152 -8.34 -7.93 13.38
C ARG A 152 -6.97 -8.37 13.90
N TYR A 153 -6.16 -7.40 14.34
CA TYR A 153 -4.86 -7.68 14.95
C TYR A 153 -5.00 -8.63 16.14
N ARG A 154 -5.91 -8.34 17.08
CA ARG A 154 -6.12 -9.19 18.28
C ARG A 154 -6.77 -10.53 17.97
N GLY A 155 -7.21 -10.77 16.74
CA GLY A 155 -7.90 -12.00 16.35
C GLY A 155 -9.35 -12.11 16.87
N GLU A 156 -9.96 -11.01 17.28
CA GLU A 156 -11.36 -10.96 17.70
C GLU A 156 -12.33 -11.07 16.51
N VAL A 157 -11.90 -10.54 15.36
CA VAL A 157 -12.66 -10.56 14.11
C VAL A 157 -11.69 -10.82 12.95
N GLU A 158 -12.03 -11.81 12.10
CA GLU A 158 -11.33 -12.01 10.81
C GLU A 158 -12.35 -12.41 9.73
N PRO A 159 -12.87 -11.42 8.98
CA PRO A 159 -13.92 -11.68 7.99
C PRO A 159 -13.40 -12.17 6.63
N ILE A 160 -12.09 -12.20 6.41
CA ILE A 160 -11.50 -12.34 5.07
C ILE A 160 -10.53 -13.52 4.99
N ASP A 161 -9.60 -13.61 5.95
CA ASP A 161 -8.51 -14.57 5.93
C ASP A 161 -8.85 -15.85 6.73
N PRO A 162 -8.22 -16.99 6.43
CA PRO A 162 -8.60 -18.27 7.05
C PRO A 162 -8.22 -18.36 8.54
N VAL A 163 -7.28 -17.55 9.01
CA VAL A 163 -6.78 -17.56 10.39
C VAL A 163 -6.91 -16.17 10.98
N ALA A 164 -7.43 -16.07 12.21
CA ALA A 164 -7.47 -14.83 12.99
C ALA A 164 -6.18 -14.64 13.80
N GLY A 165 -5.77 -13.39 14.03
CA GLY A 165 -4.59 -13.03 14.80
C GLY A 165 -3.59 -12.22 13.98
N HIS A 166 -2.32 -12.22 14.41
CA HIS A 166 -1.23 -11.44 13.83
C HIS A 166 0.10 -12.24 13.82
N ILE A 167 1.09 -11.74 13.08
CA ILE A 167 2.44 -12.31 13.06
C ILE A 167 3.08 -12.14 14.45
N PRO A 168 3.70 -13.18 15.05
CA PRO A 168 4.31 -13.11 16.37
C PRO A 168 5.28 -11.92 16.53
N GLY A 169 5.25 -11.29 17.71
CA GLY A 169 6.13 -10.18 18.05
C GLY A 169 5.76 -8.84 17.39
N THR A 170 4.64 -8.75 16.69
CA THR A 170 4.22 -7.53 15.97
C THR A 170 3.61 -6.49 16.90
N GLN A 171 3.91 -5.20 16.66
CA GLN A 171 3.19 -4.06 17.22
C GLN A 171 2.03 -3.65 16.28
N ASN A 172 0.84 -3.46 16.85
CA ASN A 172 -0.27 -2.89 16.09
C ASN A 172 -0.08 -1.39 15.85
N ALA A 173 -0.18 -0.97 14.62
CA ALA A 173 -0.08 0.42 14.17
C ALA A 173 -1.17 0.69 13.12
N PRO A 174 -2.44 0.84 13.52
CA PRO A 174 -3.56 0.95 12.58
C PRO A 174 -3.35 2.06 11.57
N TRP A 175 -3.56 1.77 10.29
CA TRP A 175 -3.29 2.71 9.19
C TRP A 175 -4.05 4.04 9.30
N ASN A 176 -5.19 4.05 9.97
CA ASN A 176 -6.08 5.20 10.15
C ASN A 176 -5.88 5.94 11.50
N GLU A 177 -4.87 5.56 12.27
CA GLU A 177 -4.51 6.19 13.53
C GLU A 177 -3.12 6.84 13.45
N ALA A 178 -2.75 7.65 14.44
CA ALA A 178 -1.39 8.18 14.55
C ALA A 178 -0.38 7.05 14.73
N LEU A 179 0.84 7.22 14.19
CA LEU A 179 1.92 6.26 14.42
C LEU A 179 2.21 6.16 15.92
N PRO A 180 2.28 4.93 16.46
CA PRO A 180 2.75 4.73 17.83
C PRO A 180 4.25 5.04 17.95
N GLU A 181 4.79 5.03 19.16
CA GLU A 181 6.24 5.02 19.35
C GLU A 181 6.81 3.72 18.76
N ILE A 182 7.79 3.87 17.86
CA ILE A 182 8.38 2.75 17.13
C ILE A 182 9.82 2.57 17.59
N PRO A 183 10.19 1.40 18.15
CA PRO A 183 11.53 1.11 18.61
C PRO A 183 12.60 1.30 17.53
N PRO A 184 13.86 1.55 17.89
CA PRO A 184 14.95 1.55 16.92
C PRO A 184 15.13 0.14 16.33
N GLY A 185 15.52 0.07 15.05
CA GLY A 185 15.73 -1.19 14.34
C GLY A 185 15.24 -1.16 12.91
N GLU A 186 15.39 -2.26 12.21
CA GLU A 186 14.87 -2.46 10.87
C GLU A 186 13.37 -2.67 10.94
N VAL A 187 12.60 -1.77 10.28
CA VAL A 187 11.15 -1.78 10.33
C VAL A 187 10.58 -2.52 9.13
N VAL A 188 9.61 -3.36 9.38
CA VAL A 188 8.79 -4.02 8.35
C VAL A 188 7.32 -3.74 8.62
N ALA A 189 6.59 -3.23 7.62
CA ALA A 189 5.17 -3.01 7.70
C ALA A 189 4.40 -4.05 6.89
N TYR A 190 3.31 -4.55 7.45
CA TYR A 190 2.35 -5.41 6.75
C TYR A 190 0.90 -5.03 7.13
N CYS A 191 -0.07 -5.59 6.43
CA CYS A 191 -1.49 -5.43 6.76
C CYS A 191 -2.27 -6.71 6.43
N GLY A 192 -3.47 -6.59 5.89
CA GLY A 192 -4.21 -7.74 5.37
C GLY A 192 -3.68 -8.26 4.03
N SER A 193 -3.23 -7.37 3.14
CA SER A 193 -2.86 -7.71 1.76
C SER A 193 -1.82 -6.76 1.12
N GLY A 194 -1.07 -6.01 1.91
CA GLY A 194 0.01 -5.15 1.44
C GLY A 194 -0.42 -3.78 0.87
N VAL A 195 -1.70 -3.42 0.95
CA VAL A 195 -2.18 -2.11 0.49
C VAL A 195 -2.08 -1.09 1.63
N THR A 196 -2.83 -1.23 2.72
CA THR A 196 -2.80 -0.25 3.82
C THR A 196 -1.48 -0.21 4.59
N ALA A 197 -0.62 -1.22 4.46
CA ALA A 197 0.74 -1.19 4.99
C ALA A 197 1.60 -0.08 4.35
N THR A 198 1.33 0.28 3.10
CA THR A 198 2.05 1.37 2.43
C THR A 198 1.77 2.73 3.06
N VAL A 199 0.64 2.90 3.77
CA VAL A 199 0.36 4.11 4.58
C VAL A 199 1.40 4.25 5.69
N LEU A 200 1.74 3.15 6.39
CA LEU A 200 2.78 3.19 7.42
C LEU A 200 4.15 3.49 6.82
N VAL A 201 4.50 2.82 5.71
CA VAL A 201 5.77 3.07 5.01
C VAL A 201 5.88 4.52 4.56
N HIS A 202 4.81 5.10 4.02
CA HIS A 202 4.75 6.51 3.62
C HIS A 202 4.94 7.46 4.82
N ARG A 203 4.19 7.24 5.91
CA ARG A 203 4.30 8.08 7.12
C ARG A 203 5.68 8.01 7.76
N LEU A 204 6.28 6.80 7.81
CA LEU A 204 7.64 6.61 8.28
C LEU A 204 8.64 7.35 7.40
N ALA A 205 8.51 7.28 6.08
CA ALA A 205 9.35 8.01 5.16
C ALA A 205 9.26 9.53 5.35
N LEU A 206 8.06 10.07 5.59
CA LEU A 206 7.86 11.50 5.94
C LEU A 206 8.54 11.88 7.26
N ALA A 207 8.62 10.94 8.21
CA ALA A 207 9.35 11.11 9.46
C ALA A 207 10.86 10.85 9.36
N GLY A 208 11.39 10.63 8.14
CA GLY A 208 12.80 10.35 7.89
C GLY A 208 13.25 8.95 8.29
N ARG A 209 12.34 8.00 8.42
CA ARG A 209 12.61 6.61 8.79
C ARG A 209 12.24 5.66 7.67
N GLU A 210 13.17 4.81 7.27
CA GLU A 210 12.91 3.77 6.27
C GLU A 210 12.16 2.59 6.88
N ALA A 211 11.31 1.95 6.06
CA ALA A 211 10.64 0.71 6.37
C ALA A 211 10.50 -0.15 5.12
N LYS A 212 10.63 -1.46 5.29
CA LYS A 212 10.33 -2.44 4.25
C LYS A 212 8.83 -2.75 4.24
N LEU A 213 8.35 -3.11 3.08
CA LEU A 213 7.02 -3.69 2.93
C LEU A 213 7.12 -5.22 2.92
N TYR A 214 6.24 -5.91 3.67
CA TYR A 214 5.92 -7.30 3.43
C TYR A 214 4.66 -7.37 2.53
N PRO A 215 4.82 -7.56 1.21
CA PRO A 215 3.71 -7.40 0.26
C PRO A 215 2.61 -8.45 0.45
N GLY A 216 2.97 -9.71 0.70
CA GLY A 216 2.03 -10.81 0.90
C GLY A 216 1.17 -10.64 2.14
N SER A 217 1.70 -9.97 3.17
CA SER A 217 0.97 -9.59 4.37
C SER A 217 0.26 -10.76 5.05
N TRP A 218 -0.78 -10.48 5.84
CA TRP A 218 -1.51 -11.51 6.57
C TRP A 218 -2.15 -12.56 5.65
N SER A 219 -2.61 -12.16 4.47
CA SER A 219 -3.24 -13.08 3.52
C SER A 219 -2.30 -14.17 3.01
N GLU A 220 -1.04 -13.85 2.77
CA GLU A 220 -0.01 -14.84 2.44
C GLU A 220 0.42 -15.63 3.68
N TRP A 221 0.76 -14.92 4.77
CA TRP A 221 1.25 -15.51 6.01
C TRP A 221 0.30 -16.58 6.56
N SER A 222 -0.98 -16.24 6.70
CA SER A 222 -2.01 -17.17 7.17
C SER A 222 -2.30 -18.30 6.17
N GLY A 223 -2.19 -18.01 4.86
CA GLY A 223 -2.34 -19.01 3.81
C GLY A 223 -1.21 -20.04 3.77
N LEU A 224 0.01 -19.65 4.17
CA LEU A 224 1.15 -20.55 4.33
C LEU A 224 1.10 -21.36 5.64
N GLY A 225 0.15 -21.10 6.53
CA GLY A 225 0.04 -21.77 7.82
C GLY A 225 1.19 -21.44 8.79
N LEU A 226 1.79 -20.27 8.64
CA LEU A 226 2.86 -19.78 9.52
C LEU A 226 2.31 -19.40 10.90
N PRO A 227 3.16 -19.29 11.95
CA PRO A 227 2.72 -19.03 13.32
C PRO A 227 1.88 -17.76 13.45
N ALA A 228 0.84 -17.82 14.28
CA ALA A 228 -0.06 -16.72 14.58
C ALA A 228 -0.22 -16.50 16.07
N GLU A 229 -0.31 -15.25 16.51
CA GLU A 229 -0.66 -14.84 17.86
C GLU A 229 -1.99 -14.12 17.89
N THR A 230 -2.64 -14.13 19.06
CA THR A 230 -3.90 -13.42 19.32
C THR A 230 -3.79 -12.62 20.62
N GLY A 231 -4.67 -11.63 20.78
CA GLY A 231 -4.68 -10.76 21.96
C GLY A 231 -3.79 -9.53 21.81
N ALA A 232 -3.64 -8.77 22.88
CA ALA A 232 -2.72 -7.63 22.92
C ALA A 232 -1.27 -8.14 22.94
N PRO A 233 -0.30 -7.38 22.40
CA PRO A 233 1.10 -7.73 22.51
C PRO A 233 1.44 -7.90 24.00
N ALA A 234 2.22 -8.94 24.32
CA ALA A 234 2.75 -9.09 25.68
C ALA A 234 3.50 -7.79 26.01
N CYS A 235 3.07 -7.09 27.09
CA CYS A 235 3.88 -6.01 27.66
C CYS A 235 5.22 -6.63 28.04
N ASN A 236 6.24 -6.41 27.23
CA ASN A 236 7.60 -6.70 27.66
C ASN A 236 7.96 -5.61 28.68
N PRO A 237 8.04 -5.90 29.97
CA PRO A 237 8.50 -4.90 30.94
C PRO A 237 9.96 -4.58 30.60
N LEU A 238 10.23 -3.28 30.40
CA LEU A 238 11.58 -2.71 30.31
C LEU A 238 12.46 -3.08 31.50
#